data_2b0d28cba68559a73912784f80b78378
#
_entry.id   2b0d28cba68559a73912784f80b78378
#
_cell.length_a   1.000
_cell.length_b   1.000
_cell.length_c   1.000
_cell.angle_alpha   90.00
_cell.angle_beta   90.00
_cell.angle_gamma   90.00
#
_symmetry.space_group_name_H-M   'P 1'
#
loop_
_entity.id
_entity.type
_entity.pdbx_description
1 polymer ?
#
loop_
_entity_poly.entity_id
_entity_poly.type
_entity_poly.pdbx_seq_one_letter_code
_entity_poly.pdbx_strand_id
1 'polypeptide(L)'
;MNRKGVPEEKFVFLDDNHQTLASAVLLGQQGQNKTFLLTYAPNCDLQKLTSFNVMSVNSTEFMAWHGRVQQIRGDKVDFIAEERIDSRLRRKLRIQMPFRTYLYPMHGHSTRLPIISKDISCGGMAFYCVSPLKDGTKYDLPLPCTEPPIIVRLEVMRTIAKEKNLYAGQFIDILPQEEAMIQESIFEYDLHHHSA
;
A
#
# COMPACT_ATOMS: atom_id res chain seq x y z
N MET A 1 -22.13 -24.31 -14.14
CA MET A 1 -22.30 -23.87 -12.76
C MET A 1 -21.35 -22.69 -12.53
N ASN A 2 -21.87 -21.46 -12.58
CA ASN A 2 -21.09 -20.24 -12.32
C ASN A 2 -20.79 -20.17 -10.83
N ARG A 3 -19.54 -20.37 -10.44
CA ARG A 3 -19.06 -19.99 -9.12
C ARG A 3 -19.09 -18.45 -9.08
N LYS A 4 -20.09 -17.86 -8.43
CA LYS A 4 -20.11 -16.44 -8.07
C LYS A 4 -18.86 -16.19 -7.25
N GLY A 5 -18.01 -15.28 -7.73
CA GLY A 5 -16.67 -15.06 -7.25
C GLY A 5 -16.62 -14.68 -5.79
N VAL A 6 -15.97 -15.53 -5.02
CA VAL A 6 -15.23 -15.08 -3.85
C VAL A 6 -14.15 -14.14 -4.42
N PRO A 7 -14.00 -12.90 -3.94
CA PRO A 7 -12.95 -12.04 -4.42
C PRO A 7 -11.61 -12.77 -4.24
N GLU A 8 -10.86 -12.89 -5.33
CA GLU A 8 -9.55 -13.52 -5.30
C GLU A 8 -8.64 -12.69 -4.37
N GLU A 9 -8.08 -13.35 -3.37
CA GLU A 9 -7.18 -12.69 -2.44
C GLU A 9 -5.86 -12.38 -3.15
N LYS A 10 -5.61 -11.10 -3.38
CA LYS A 10 -4.38 -10.59 -3.99
C LYS A 10 -3.25 -10.52 -2.96
N PHE A 11 -2.08 -10.87 -3.41
CA PHE A 11 -0.84 -10.82 -2.63
C PHE A 11 0.25 -10.10 -3.43
N VAL A 12 1.21 -9.53 -2.70
CA VAL A 12 2.44 -8.98 -3.26
C VAL A 12 3.64 -9.68 -2.65
N PHE A 13 4.69 -9.84 -3.44
CA PHE A 13 5.98 -10.33 -3.03
C PHE A 13 6.90 -9.13 -2.87
N LEU A 14 7.58 -9.05 -1.73
CA LEU A 14 8.45 -7.95 -1.35
C LEU A 14 9.83 -8.49 -1.00
N ASP A 15 10.87 -7.78 -1.42
CA ASP A 15 12.23 -8.06 -0.96
C ASP A 15 12.45 -7.62 0.51
N ASP A 16 13.68 -7.81 1.00
CA ASP A 16 14.06 -7.40 2.37
C ASP A 16 14.07 -5.87 2.56
N ASN A 17 14.13 -5.10 1.47
CA ASN A 17 14.00 -3.65 1.47
C ASN A 17 12.55 -3.17 1.34
N HIS A 18 11.61 -4.12 1.32
CA HIS A 18 10.18 -3.89 1.13
C HIS A 18 9.80 -3.33 -0.25
N GLN A 19 10.64 -3.52 -1.28
CA GLN A 19 10.30 -3.21 -2.66
C GLN A 19 9.39 -4.31 -3.24
N THR A 20 8.39 -3.92 -3.99
CA THR A 20 7.44 -4.83 -4.60
C THR A 20 8.09 -5.54 -5.80
N LEU A 21 8.15 -6.86 -5.73
CA LEU A 21 8.77 -7.72 -6.75
C LEU A 21 7.76 -8.28 -7.74
N ALA A 22 6.59 -8.68 -7.25
CA ALA A 22 5.54 -9.30 -8.05
C ALA A 22 4.19 -9.18 -7.36
N SER A 23 3.11 -9.31 -8.14
CA SER A 23 1.76 -9.54 -7.64
C SER A 23 1.30 -10.96 -7.95
N ALA A 24 0.45 -11.51 -7.09
CA ALA A 24 -0.02 -12.88 -7.20
C ALA A 24 -1.40 -13.08 -6.57
N VAL A 25 -2.02 -14.22 -6.87
CA VAL A 25 -3.25 -14.69 -6.25
C VAL A 25 -2.95 -16.00 -5.52
N LEU A 26 -3.50 -16.17 -4.32
CA LEU A 26 -3.37 -17.41 -3.57
C LEU A 26 -4.29 -18.48 -4.19
N LEU A 27 -3.70 -19.56 -4.69
CA LEU A 27 -4.43 -20.71 -5.25
C LEU A 27 -4.80 -21.73 -4.17
N GLY A 28 -3.97 -21.85 -3.14
CA GLY A 28 -4.20 -22.80 -2.06
C GLY A 28 -3.16 -22.73 -0.96
N GLN A 29 -3.53 -23.25 0.20
CA GLN A 29 -2.63 -23.36 1.34
C GLN A 29 -2.85 -24.65 2.11
N GLN A 30 -1.75 -25.23 2.57
CA GLN A 30 -1.74 -26.42 3.43
C GLN A 30 -0.63 -26.28 4.48
N GLY A 31 -1.00 -25.89 5.67
CA GLY A 31 -0.02 -25.57 6.72
C GLY A 31 0.89 -24.42 6.31
N GLN A 32 2.19 -24.68 6.33
CA GLN A 32 3.22 -23.70 5.90
C GLN A 32 3.32 -23.58 4.37
N ASN A 33 2.86 -24.56 3.61
CA ASN A 33 2.94 -24.55 2.16
C ASN A 33 1.82 -23.69 1.57
N LYS A 34 2.20 -22.78 0.69
CA LYS A 34 1.32 -21.88 -0.03
C LYS A 34 1.62 -21.98 -1.52
N THR A 35 0.60 -22.01 -2.35
CA THR A 35 0.76 -21.97 -3.81
C THR A 35 0.13 -20.69 -4.34
N PHE A 36 0.92 -19.90 -5.03
CA PHE A 36 0.50 -18.65 -5.65
C PHE A 36 0.53 -18.74 -7.17
N LEU A 37 -0.36 -18.00 -7.83
CA LEU A 37 -0.30 -17.71 -9.26
C LEU A 37 0.17 -16.28 -9.43
N LEU A 38 1.31 -16.08 -10.07
CA LEU A 38 1.81 -14.74 -10.40
C LEU A 38 0.85 -14.09 -11.41
N THR A 39 0.42 -12.88 -11.12
CA THR A 39 -0.42 -12.05 -12.00
C THR A 39 0.41 -11.00 -12.72
N TYR A 40 1.50 -10.56 -12.08
CA TYR A 40 2.46 -9.62 -12.66
C TYR A 40 3.83 -9.78 -11.97
N ALA A 41 4.89 -9.95 -12.75
CA ALA A 41 6.26 -10.09 -12.24
C ALA A 41 7.26 -9.47 -13.24
N PRO A 42 7.33 -8.13 -13.35
CA PRO A 42 8.23 -7.49 -14.29
C PRO A 42 9.68 -7.67 -13.82
N ASN A 43 10.51 -8.27 -14.67
CA ASN A 43 11.96 -8.37 -14.50
C ASN A 43 12.45 -9.03 -13.18
N CYS A 44 11.58 -9.69 -12.42
CA CYS A 44 11.96 -10.34 -11.18
C CYS A 44 12.25 -11.82 -11.41
N ASP A 45 13.53 -12.20 -11.23
CA ASP A 45 13.94 -13.60 -11.17
C ASP A 45 13.77 -14.10 -9.72
N LEU A 46 12.54 -14.48 -9.37
CA LEU A 46 12.23 -15.01 -8.03
C LEU A 46 13.09 -16.23 -7.65
N GLN A 47 13.67 -16.93 -8.65
CA GLN A 47 14.54 -18.09 -8.39
C GLN A 47 15.87 -17.68 -7.78
N LYS A 48 16.32 -16.44 -7.97
CA LYS A 48 17.57 -15.92 -7.39
C LYS A 48 17.40 -15.44 -5.95
N LEU A 49 16.17 -15.29 -5.49
CA LEU A 49 15.89 -14.86 -4.12
C LEU A 49 15.89 -16.06 -3.19
N THR A 50 16.68 -15.99 -2.12
CA THR A 50 16.71 -17.03 -1.08
C THR A 50 15.48 -16.94 -0.17
N SER A 51 14.99 -15.73 0.11
CA SER A 51 13.83 -15.46 0.93
C SER A 51 13.16 -14.15 0.51
N PHE A 52 11.90 -13.98 0.84
CA PHE A 52 11.13 -12.74 0.64
C PHE A 52 9.87 -12.73 1.49
N ASN A 53 9.22 -11.58 1.51
CA ASN A 53 7.96 -11.38 2.23
C ASN A 53 6.80 -11.51 1.25
N VAL A 54 5.71 -12.17 1.66
CA VAL A 54 4.46 -12.25 0.92
C VAL A 54 3.37 -11.62 1.78
N MET A 55 2.61 -10.68 1.23
CA MET A 55 1.63 -9.91 1.98
C MET A 55 0.31 -9.81 1.22
N SER A 56 -0.83 -10.00 1.93
CA SER A 56 -2.15 -9.77 1.36
C SER A 56 -2.41 -8.28 1.14
N VAL A 57 -3.07 -7.95 0.01
CA VAL A 57 -3.33 -6.56 -0.40
C VAL A 57 -4.78 -6.17 -0.12
N ASN A 58 -5.74 -6.96 -0.55
CA ASN A 58 -7.16 -6.64 -0.52
C ASN A 58 -7.98 -7.52 0.44
N SER A 59 -7.31 -8.22 1.34
CA SER A 59 -7.97 -9.08 2.33
C SER A 59 -8.49 -8.29 3.52
N THR A 60 -9.67 -8.64 4.03
CA THR A 60 -10.22 -8.11 5.29
C THR A 60 -9.39 -8.51 6.49
N GLU A 61 -8.73 -9.67 6.41
CA GLU A 61 -7.75 -10.14 7.39
C GLU A 61 -6.35 -9.99 6.80
N PHE A 62 -5.49 -9.23 7.50
CA PHE A 62 -4.11 -9.08 7.09
C PHE A 62 -3.35 -10.41 7.22
N MET A 63 -2.85 -10.91 6.11
CA MET A 63 -2.01 -12.09 6.04
C MET A 63 -0.65 -11.72 5.45
N ALA A 64 0.42 -12.02 6.18
CA ALA A 64 1.76 -11.82 5.69
C ALA A 64 2.71 -12.86 6.27
N TRP A 65 3.67 -13.29 5.45
CA TRP A 65 4.65 -14.29 5.81
C TRP A 65 6.02 -13.94 5.24
N HIS A 66 7.04 -14.19 6.03
CA HIS A 66 8.40 -14.33 5.55
C HIS A 66 8.66 -15.81 5.23
N GLY A 67 9.39 -16.09 4.15
CA GLY A 67 9.68 -17.44 3.76
C GLY A 67 10.45 -17.53 2.45
N ARG A 68 10.46 -18.71 1.85
CA ARG A 68 11.26 -19.01 0.66
C ARG A 68 10.47 -19.73 -0.42
N VAL A 69 10.95 -19.58 -1.64
CA VAL A 69 10.46 -20.38 -2.78
C VAL A 69 10.91 -21.82 -2.60
N GLN A 70 9.96 -22.74 -2.73
CA GLN A 70 10.24 -24.15 -2.84
C GLN A 70 10.41 -24.56 -4.31
N GLN A 71 9.51 -24.10 -5.17
CA GLN A 71 9.52 -24.39 -6.60
C GLN A 71 8.78 -23.33 -7.39
N ILE A 72 9.23 -23.07 -8.63
CA ILE A 72 8.50 -22.26 -9.62
C ILE A 72 8.21 -23.14 -10.84
N ARG A 73 6.95 -23.13 -11.29
CA ARG A 73 6.45 -23.87 -12.45
C ARG A 73 5.62 -22.94 -13.34
N GLY A 74 6.25 -22.31 -14.33
CA GLY A 74 5.64 -21.23 -15.10
C GLY A 74 5.27 -20.07 -14.18
N ASP A 75 4.00 -19.67 -14.16
CA ASP A 75 3.49 -18.59 -13.28
C ASP A 75 3.10 -19.08 -11.88
N LYS A 76 3.27 -20.38 -11.57
CA LYS A 76 2.97 -20.92 -10.24
C LYS A 76 4.19 -20.94 -9.37
N VAL A 77 4.07 -20.40 -8.17
CA VAL A 77 5.10 -20.35 -7.12
C VAL A 77 4.64 -21.15 -5.92
N ASP A 78 5.36 -22.21 -5.60
CA ASP A 78 5.21 -22.94 -4.34
C ASP A 78 6.15 -22.28 -3.30
N PHE A 79 5.57 -21.78 -2.23
CA PHE A 79 6.22 -21.00 -1.18
C PHE A 79 6.07 -21.68 0.17
N ILE A 80 7.14 -21.70 0.94
CA ILE A 80 7.12 -22.16 2.34
C ILE A 80 7.13 -20.95 3.25
N ALA A 81 6.02 -20.73 3.96
CA ALA A 81 5.89 -19.69 4.98
C ALA A 81 6.61 -20.16 6.26
N GLU A 82 7.73 -19.52 6.60
CA GLU A 82 8.54 -19.86 7.77
C GLU A 82 8.12 -19.06 9.00
N GLU A 83 7.77 -17.79 8.81
CA GLU A 83 7.36 -16.88 9.87
C GLU A 83 6.15 -16.05 9.47
N ARG A 84 5.24 -15.79 10.42
CA ARG A 84 4.12 -14.85 10.22
C ARG A 84 4.57 -13.44 10.57
N ILE A 85 4.32 -12.50 9.66
CA ILE A 85 4.68 -11.09 9.82
C ILE A 85 3.56 -10.34 10.56
N ASP A 86 3.93 -9.46 11.49
CA ASP A 86 3.00 -8.62 12.25
C ASP A 86 2.30 -7.59 11.32
N SER A 87 1.00 -7.41 11.52
CA SER A 87 0.18 -6.44 10.78
C SER A 87 0.66 -4.98 10.88
N ARG A 88 1.47 -4.65 11.89
CA ARG A 88 2.10 -3.34 12.03
C ARG A 88 3.05 -3.00 10.89
N LEU A 89 3.61 -4.01 10.19
CA LEU A 89 4.43 -3.78 8.99
C LEU A 89 3.63 -3.10 7.88
N ARG A 90 2.36 -3.47 7.71
CA ARG A 90 1.44 -2.86 6.74
C ARG A 90 1.43 -1.32 6.81
N ARG A 91 1.36 -0.76 8.02
CA ARG A 91 1.28 0.69 8.23
C ARG A 91 2.62 1.41 8.10
N LYS A 92 3.73 0.67 8.08
CA LYS A 92 5.07 1.22 7.97
C LYS A 92 5.56 1.36 6.53
N LEU A 93 4.98 0.57 5.61
CA LEU A 93 5.30 0.67 4.19
C LEU A 93 4.94 2.05 3.66
N ARG A 94 5.94 2.79 3.24
CA ARG A 94 5.82 4.16 2.74
C ARG A 94 6.59 4.30 1.45
N ILE A 95 5.92 4.71 0.40
CA ILE A 95 6.52 4.90 -0.92
C ILE A 95 6.44 6.35 -1.36
N GLN A 96 7.37 6.76 -2.21
CA GLN A 96 7.31 8.04 -2.91
C GLN A 96 6.27 7.93 -4.03
N MET A 97 5.17 8.65 -3.88
CA MET A 97 4.05 8.61 -4.82
C MET A 97 3.53 10.04 -5.04
N PRO A 98 4.12 10.81 -5.97
CA PRO A 98 3.73 12.19 -6.22
C PRO A 98 2.41 12.26 -6.99
N PHE A 99 1.39 12.90 -6.40
CA PHE A 99 0.15 13.28 -7.06
C PHE A 99 -0.32 14.66 -6.57
N ARG A 100 -1.20 15.29 -7.33
CA ARG A 100 -1.82 16.58 -6.99
C ARG A 100 -3.24 16.35 -6.51
N THR A 101 -3.60 17.04 -5.43
CA THR A 101 -4.97 17.03 -4.88
C THR A 101 -5.20 18.28 -4.03
N TYR A 102 -6.28 18.30 -3.24
CA TYR A 102 -6.66 19.46 -2.43
C TYR A 102 -7.02 19.03 -1.02
N LEU A 103 -6.70 19.87 -0.04
CA LEU A 103 -7.27 19.78 1.30
C LEU A 103 -8.54 20.61 1.36
N TYR A 104 -9.62 20.01 1.84
CA TYR A 104 -10.89 20.68 2.06
C TYR A 104 -11.10 20.87 3.56
N PRO A 105 -11.10 22.13 4.07
CA PRO A 105 -11.35 22.40 5.48
C PRO A 105 -12.72 21.85 5.92
N MET A 106 -12.77 21.16 7.06
CA MET A 106 -14.02 20.59 7.60
C MET A 106 -14.98 21.64 8.14
N HIS A 107 -14.50 22.84 8.47
CA HIS A 107 -15.30 23.92 9.05
C HIS A 107 -15.06 25.24 8.30
N GLY A 108 -16.14 25.94 8.03
CA GLY A 108 -16.14 27.26 7.39
C GLY A 108 -16.23 27.21 5.86
N HIS A 109 -16.39 28.39 5.25
CA HIS A 109 -16.44 28.58 3.80
C HIS A 109 -15.04 28.77 3.21
N SER A 110 -14.03 28.03 3.73
CA SER A 110 -12.65 28.20 3.35
C SER A 110 -12.39 27.60 1.98
N THR A 111 -11.53 28.26 1.21
CA THR A 111 -11.07 27.80 -0.10
C THR A 111 -10.27 26.52 0.06
N ARG A 112 -10.46 25.55 -0.84
CA ARG A 112 -9.60 24.35 -0.94
C ARG A 112 -8.14 24.74 -1.10
N LEU A 113 -7.24 24.00 -0.45
CA LEU A 113 -5.80 24.24 -0.48
C LEU A 113 -5.12 23.22 -1.41
N PRO A 114 -4.44 23.65 -2.47
CA PRO A 114 -3.72 22.72 -3.35
C PRO A 114 -2.52 22.12 -2.63
N ILE A 115 -2.31 20.83 -2.80
CA ILE A 115 -1.17 20.10 -2.27
C ILE A 115 -0.56 19.17 -3.32
N ILE A 116 0.70 18.80 -3.09
CA ILE A 116 1.42 17.76 -3.83
C ILE A 116 1.90 16.73 -2.82
N SER A 117 1.53 15.46 -2.98
CA SER A 117 2.05 14.38 -2.16
C SER A 117 3.54 14.18 -2.41
N LYS A 118 4.28 13.81 -1.36
CA LYS A 118 5.68 13.39 -1.44
C LYS A 118 5.76 11.87 -1.30
N ASP A 119 5.20 11.36 -0.22
CA ASP A 119 5.14 9.94 0.08
C ASP A 119 3.82 9.60 0.77
N ILE A 120 3.40 8.35 0.66
CA ILE A 120 2.16 7.84 1.23
C ILE A 120 2.36 6.45 1.85
N SER A 121 1.59 6.16 2.87
CA SER A 121 1.41 4.84 3.49
C SER A 121 -0.06 4.64 3.84
N CYS A 122 -0.46 3.46 4.27
CA CYS A 122 -1.84 3.22 4.73
C CYS A 122 -2.25 4.09 5.95
N GLY A 123 -1.28 4.60 6.72
CA GLY A 123 -1.56 5.41 7.91
C GLY A 123 -1.50 6.92 7.70
N GLY A 124 -1.07 7.40 6.52
CA GLY A 124 -0.92 8.84 6.27
C GLY A 124 0.07 9.16 5.17
N MET A 125 0.36 10.45 5.01
CA MET A 125 1.22 10.94 3.94
C MET A 125 2.07 12.13 4.36
N ALA A 126 3.19 12.35 3.65
CA ALA A 126 3.87 13.63 3.63
C ALA A 126 3.49 14.38 2.34
N PHE A 127 3.32 15.70 2.46
CA PHE A 127 2.86 16.53 1.33
C PHE A 127 3.33 17.97 1.45
N TYR A 128 3.45 18.62 0.30
CA TYR A 128 3.77 20.03 0.21
C TYR A 128 2.48 20.84 0.14
N CYS A 129 2.42 21.93 0.93
CA CYS A 129 1.35 22.92 0.89
C CYS A 129 1.96 24.32 1.04
N VAL A 130 1.67 25.23 0.09
CA VAL A 130 2.19 26.61 0.15
C VAL A 130 1.54 27.40 1.28
N SER A 131 0.26 27.13 1.55
CA SER A 131 -0.47 27.77 2.64
C SER A 131 0.02 27.21 3.99
N PRO A 132 0.22 28.05 4.99
CA PRO A 132 0.60 27.58 6.32
C PRO A 132 -0.54 26.76 6.94
N LEU A 133 -0.20 25.56 7.42
CA LEU A 133 -1.13 24.67 8.10
C LEU A 133 -0.78 24.62 9.59
N LYS A 134 -1.83 24.47 10.40
CA LYS A 134 -1.67 24.34 11.86
C LYS A 134 -1.78 22.86 12.25
N ASP A 135 -0.90 22.43 13.13
CA ASP A 135 -0.92 21.09 13.71
C ASP A 135 -2.26 20.79 14.39
N GLY A 136 -2.76 19.58 14.25
CA GLY A 136 -4.06 19.13 14.75
C GLY A 136 -5.25 19.56 13.88
N THR A 137 -5.05 20.34 12.81
CA THR A 137 -6.15 20.70 11.91
C THR A 137 -6.53 19.54 11.01
N LYS A 138 -7.84 19.34 10.84
CA LYS A 138 -8.41 18.23 10.07
C LYS A 138 -8.96 18.71 8.75
N TYR A 139 -8.78 17.89 7.73
CA TYR A 139 -9.20 18.15 6.35
C TYR A 139 -9.79 16.89 5.73
N ASP A 140 -10.76 17.07 4.83
CA ASP A 140 -11.12 16.03 3.89
C ASP A 140 -10.15 16.07 2.71
N LEU A 141 -9.63 14.90 2.34
CA LEU A 141 -8.60 14.74 1.33
C LEU A 141 -9.02 13.69 0.29
N PRO A 142 -9.31 14.08 -0.95
CA PRO A 142 -9.45 13.14 -2.04
C PRO A 142 -8.10 12.47 -2.36
N LEU A 143 -8.12 11.15 -2.48
CA LEU A 143 -6.99 10.33 -2.93
C LEU A 143 -7.24 9.87 -4.37
N PRO A 144 -6.67 10.56 -5.37
CA PRO A 144 -6.86 10.21 -6.79
C PRO A 144 -6.06 8.97 -7.20
N CYS A 145 -5.22 8.49 -6.33
CA CYS A 145 -4.39 7.29 -6.58
C CYS A 145 -5.15 5.98 -6.37
N THR A 146 -6.29 5.99 -5.69
CA THR A 146 -7.12 4.79 -5.50
C THR A 146 -8.13 4.64 -6.63
N GLU A 147 -8.59 3.39 -6.87
CA GLU A 147 -9.64 3.11 -7.86
C GLU A 147 -10.80 2.34 -7.20
N PRO A 148 -12.01 2.95 -7.15
CA PRO A 148 -12.30 4.36 -7.45
C PRO A 148 -11.61 5.33 -6.48
N PRO A 149 -11.46 6.63 -6.85
CA PRO A 149 -10.95 7.63 -5.93
C PRO A 149 -11.80 7.73 -4.66
N ILE A 150 -11.15 7.77 -3.50
CA ILE A 150 -11.81 7.90 -2.20
C ILE A 150 -11.50 9.24 -1.55
N ILE A 151 -12.32 9.63 -0.58
CA ILE A 151 -12.07 10.79 0.27
C ILE A 151 -11.79 10.29 1.68
N VAL A 152 -10.61 10.62 2.20
CA VAL A 152 -10.21 10.27 3.57
C VAL A 152 -10.09 11.52 4.42
N ARG A 153 -10.17 11.36 5.74
CA ARG A 153 -9.89 12.44 6.67
C ARG A 153 -8.42 12.43 7.05
N LEU A 154 -7.78 13.60 6.91
CA LEU A 154 -6.38 13.82 7.24
C LEU A 154 -6.26 14.81 8.41
N GLU A 155 -5.49 14.44 9.43
CA GLU A 155 -5.08 15.36 10.49
C GLU A 155 -3.61 15.75 10.28
N VAL A 156 -3.33 17.06 10.26
CA VAL A 156 -1.95 17.58 10.17
C VAL A 156 -1.25 17.31 11.49
N MET A 157 -0.17 16.51 11.44
CA MET A 157 0.57 16.12 12.64
C MET A 157 1.68 17.09 12.98
N ARG A 158 2.42 17.55 11.97
CA ARG A 158 3.55 18.46 12.14
C ARG A 158 4.08 19.00 10.81
N THR A 159 4.76 20.13 10.89
CA THR A 159 5.65 20.63 9.84
C THR A 159 6.97 19.85 9.88
N ILE A 160 7.50 19.47 8.72
CA ILE A 160 8.80 18.78 8.61
C ILE A 160 9.88 19.86 8.40
N ALA A 161 10.66 20.15 9.44
CA ALA A 161 11.58 21.29 9.49
C ALA A 161 12.70 21.27 8.43
N LYS A 162 13.02 20.10 7.85
CA LYS A 162 14.11 19.97 6.86
C LYS A 162 13.76 20.51 5.47
N GLU A 163 12.48 20.64 5.17
CA GLU A 163 12.00 21.09 3.85
C GLU A 163 10.90 22.14 4.01
N LYS A 164 11.00 23.23 3.27
CA LYS A 164 10.00 24.30 3.30
C LYS A 164 8.65 23.80 2.81
N ASN A 165 7.58 24.15 3.53
CA ASN A 165 6.19 23.83 3.19
C ASN A 165 5.87 22.31 3.17
N LEU A 166 6.70 21.47 3.77
CA LEU A 166 6.46 20.05 3.88
C LEU A 166 5.77 19.72 5.22
N TYR A 167 4.66 18.99 5.13
CA TYR A 167 3.85 18.59 6.27
C TYR A 167 3.72 17.08 6.33
N ALA A 168 3.58 16.53 7.53
CA ALA A 168 3.16 15.16 7.77
C ALA A 168 1.70 15.16 8.24
N GLY A 169 0.88 14.33 7.61
CA GLY A 169 -0.50 14.11 8.01
C GLY A 169 -0.80 12.63 8.25
N GLN A 170 -1.69 12.37 9.19
CA GLN A 170 -2.19 11.05 9.52
C GLN A 170 -3.61 10.90 9.00
N PHE A 171 -3.93 9.76 8.41
CA PHE A 171 -5.30 9.41 8.10
C PHE A 171 -6.01 9.00 9.40
N ILE A 172 -7.17 9.60 9.64
CA ILE A 172 -8.00 9.33 10.82
C ILE A 172 -9.39 8.85 10.37
N ASP A 173 -10.07 8.11 11.24
CA ASP A 173 -11.42 7.57 10.99
C ASP A 173 -11.50 6.74 9.71
N ILE A 174 -10.39 6.10 9.30
CA ILE A 174 -10.29 5.31 8.07
C ILE A 174 -10.97 3.94 8.26
N LEU A 175 -11.77 3.53 7.28
CA LEU A 175 -12.40 2.22 7.27
C LEU A 175 -11.41 1.15 6.78
N PRO A 176 -11.56 -0.12 7.22
CA PRO A 176 -10.70 -1.21 6.74
C PRO A 176 -10.66 -1.38 5.21
N GLN A 177 -11.79 -1.12 4.54
CA GLN A 177 -11.88 -1.17 3.08
C GLN A 177 -11.10 -0.05 2.40
N GLU A 178 -11.16 1.18 2.95
CA GLU A 178 -10.39 2.33 2.45
C GLU A 178 -8.89 2.10 2.65
N GLU A 179 -8.49 1.56 3.82
CA GLU A 179 -7.10 1.17 4.09
C GLU A 179 -6.60 0.13 3.07
N ALA A 180 -7.44 -0.87 2.72
CA ALA A 180 -7.11 -1.88 1.72
C ALA A 180 -6.94 -1.27 0.32
N MET A 181 -7.81 -0.32 -0.08
CA MET A 181 -7.71 0.38 -1.37
C MET A 181 -6.44 1.22 -1.47
N ILE A 182 -6.07 1.93 -0.40
CA ILE A 182 -4.81 2.69 -0.34
C ILE A 182 -3.62 1.74 -0.47
N GLN A 183 -3.65 0.63 0.22
CA GLN A 183 -2.58 -0.36 0.16
C GLN A 183 -2.42 -0.96 -1.24
N GLU A 184 -3.51 -1.33 -1.90
CA GLU A 184 -3.51 -1.84 -3.27
C GLU A 184 -2.87 -0.82 -4.21
N SER A 185 -3.28 0.44 -4.14
CA SER A 185 -2.72 1.53 -4.95
C SER A 185 -1.23 1.76 -4.71
N ILE A 186 -0.77 1.68 -3.46
CA ILE A 186 0.64 1.78 -3.10
C ILE A 186 1.45 0.69 -3.78
N PHE A 187 1.01 -0.57 -3.70
CA PHE A 187 1.72 -1.69 -4.29
C PHE A 187 1.70 -1.68 -5.80
N GLU A 188 0.57 -1.34 -6.42
CA GLU A 188 0.48 -1.21 -7.88
C GLU A 188 1.41 -0.10 -8.39
N TYR A 189 1.44 1.04 -7.72
CA TYR A 189 2.35 2.13 -8.08
C TYR A 189 3.81 1.70 -7.96
N ASP A 190 4.19 1.10 -6.83
CA ASP A 190 5.57 0.64 -6.56
C ASP A 190 6.02 -0.38 -7.60
N LEU A 191 5.16 -1.36 -7.90
CA LEU A 191 5.42 -2.41 -8.88
C LEU A 191 5.67 -1.87 -10.30
N HIS A 192 4.96 -0.79 -10.68
CA HIS A 192 5.09 -0.21 -12.02
C HIS A 192 6.22 0.81 -12.15
N HIS A 193 6.70 1.43 -11.05
CA HIS A 193 7.65 2.54 -11.10
C HIS A 193 9.06 2.18 -10.60
N HIS A 194 9.23 1.10 -9.84
CA HIS A 194 10.55 0.64 -9.38
C HIS A 194 11.09 -0.54 -10.21
N SER A 195 10.38 -0.98 -11.24
CA SER A 195 10.79 -2.05 -12.15
C SER A 195 11.62 -1.55 -13.36
N ALA A 196 12.15 -0.33 -13.29
CA ALA A 196 12.97 0.27 -14.34
C ALA A 196 14.45 0.40 -13.93
#